data_999d4cb3fb4d9b2d61cbdab9714cfd54
#
_entry.id   999d4cb3fb4d9b2d61cbdab9714cfd54
#
_cell.length_a   1.000
_cell.length_b   1.000
_cell.length_c   1.000
_cell.angle_alpha   90.00
_cell.angle_beta   90.00
_cell.angle_gamma   90.00
#
_symmetry.space_group_name_H-M   'P 1'
#
loop_
_entity.id
_entity.type
_entity.pdbx_description
1 polymer ?
#
loop_
_entity_poly.entity_id
_entity_poly.type
_entity_poly.pdbx_seq_one_letter_code
_entity_poly.pdbx_strand_id
1 'polypeptide(L)'
;MRLDVRRKRNMVGVVAVLLLALAAAGQVLKGFRYPDYDEKGQLKFEITGDEAQVQPSGLIQIKNLKMTFYEQGKVMMQVSTPQCLFDRVKRSAVSTSDVCVARKEIELTGRGFTWNAQDGRMHIVSNTRVVLRNLNAKSAVEGAR
;
A
#
# COMPACT_ATOMS: atom_id res chain seq x y z
N MET A 1 -32.13 2.65 -8.39
CA MET A 1 -31.68 1.78 -7.30
C MET A 1 -30.24 1.35 -7.44
N ARG A 2 -29.82 0.85 -8.57
CA ARG A 2 -28.41 0.50 -8.78
C ARG A 2 -27.46 1.68 -8.63
N LEU A 3 -27.91 2.86 -9.02
CA LEU A 3 -27.14 4.09 -8.87
C LEU A 3 -26.92 4.47 -7.40
N ASP A 4 -27.90 4.20 -6.53
CA ASP A 4 -27.79 4.52 -5.11
C ASP A 4 -26.76 3.63 -4.40
N VAL A 5 -26.72 2.36 -4.75
CA VAL A 5 -25.72 1.44 -4.20
C VAL A 5 -24.31 1.84 -4.64
N ARG A 6 -24.16 2.23 -5.91
CA ARG A 6 -22.89 2.77 -6.41
C ARG A 6 -22.50 4.06 -5.73
N ARG A 7 -23.48 4.94 -5.49
CA ARG A 7 -23.25 6.19 -4.77
C ARG A 7 -22.75 5.93 -3.36
N LYS A 8 -23.34 4.97 -2.65
CA LYS A 8 -22.90 4.65 -1.28
C LYS A 8 -21.45 4.17 -1.24
N ARG A 9 -21.06 3.33 -2.18
CA ARG A 9 -19.66 2.87 -2.26
C ARG A 9 -18.72 4.00 -2.65
N ASN A 10 -19.12 4.80 -3.62
CA ASN A 10 -18.34 5.95 -4.05
C ASN A 10 -18.24 7.00 -2.96
N MET A 11 -19.28 7.14 -2.14
CA MET A 11 -19.27 8.11 -1.04
C MET A 11 -18.21 7.81 0.00
N VAL A 12 -17.98 6.54 0.33
CA VAL A 12 -16.94 6.18 1.30
C VAL A 12 -15.55 6.54 0.76
N GLY A 13 -15.28 6.23 -0.51
CA GLY A 13 -14.04 6.62 -1.16
C GLY A 13 -13.91 8.13 -1.35
N VAL A 14 -15.02 8.78 -1.72
CA VAL A 14 -15.07 10.24 -1.92
C VAL A 14 -14.86 10.98 -0.61
N VAL A 15 -15.41 10.50 0.50
CA VAL A 15 -15.22 11.14 1.81
C VAL A 15 -13.75 11.09 2.21
N ALA A 16 -13.06 9.95 2.03
CA ALA A 16 -11.64 9.86 2.32
C ALA A 16 -10.80 10.81 1.45
N VAL A 17 -11.13 10.89 0.16
CA VAL A 17 -10.46 11.79 -0.78
C VAL A 17 -10.77 13.26 -0.47
N LEU A 18 -12.01 13.58 -0.08
CA LEU A 18 -12.42 14.93 0.30
C LEU A 18 -11.66 15.41 1.54
N LEU A 19 -11.50 14.56 2.54
CA LEU A 19 -10.73 14.92 3.73
C LEU A 19 -9.30 15.30 3.37
N LEU A 20 -8.68 14.58 2.43
CA LEU A 20 -7.36 14.92 1.93
C LEU A 20 -7.35 16.19 1.09
N ALA A 21 -8.40 16.41 0.30
CA ALA A 21 -8.51 17.61 -0.54
C ALA A 21 -8.71 18.88 0.28
N LEU A 22 -9.33 18.76 1.45
CA LEU A 22 -9.53 19.89 2.36
C LEU A 22 -8.26 20.24 3.14
N ALA A 23 -7.28 19.36 3.19
CA ALA A 23 -6.02 19.64 3.85
C ALA A 23 -5.19 20.60 2.99
N ALA A 24 -4.79 21.72 3.59
CA ALA A 24 -3.88 22.67 2.92
C ALA A 24 -2.53 22.01 2.70
N ALA A 25 -1.83 22.41 1.63
CA ALA A 25 -0.46 21.96 1.38
C ALA A 25 0.42 22.31 2.59
N GLY A 26 1.21 21.35 3.04
CA GLY A 26 2.05 21.48 4.23
C GLY A 26 1.39 21.07 5.53
N GLN A 27 0.06 20.88 5.54
CA GLN A 27 -0.65 20.43 6.73
C GLN A 27 -0.40 18.94 6.96
N VAL A 28 -0.10 18.58 8.20
CA VAL A 28 0.15 17.19 8.60
C VAL A 28 -1.17 16.58 9.11
N LEU A 29 -1.51 15.45 8.54
CA LEU A 29 -2.66 14.65 8.95
C LEU A 29 -2.16 13.45 9.75
N LYS A 30 -2.75 13.21 10.90
CA LYS A 30 -2.44 12.05 11.73
C LYS A 30 -3.37 10.90 11.40
N GLY A 31 -2.84 9.68 11.42
CA GLY A 31 -3.65 8.49 11.23
C GLY A 31 -4.19 8.35 9.81
N PHE A 32 -3.36 8.52 8.82
CA PHE A 32 -3.75 8.43 7.40
C PHE A 32 -4.24 7.03 7.04
N ARG A 33 -5.32 6.98 6.26
CA ARG A 33 -5.87 5.72 5.75
C ARG A 33 -6.48 5.94 4.37
N TYR A 34 -6.13 5.08 3.45
CA TYR A 34 -6.65 5.10 2.08
C TYR A 34 -7.01 3.67 1.65
N PRO A 35 -8.29 3.30 1.71
CA PRO A 35 -8.75 1.99 1.23
C PRO A 35 -9.11 2.06 -0.26
N ASP A 36 -8.89 0.95 -0.98
CA ASP A 36 -9.31 0.80 -2.36
C ASP A 36 -10.10 -0.50 -2.51
N TYR A 37 -11.22 -0.42 -3.21
CA TYR A 37 -12.17 -1.52 -3.36
C TYR A 37 -12.28 -1.95 -4.82
N ASP A 38 -12.55 -3.23 -5.04
CA ASP A 38 -12.81 -3.74 -6.38
C ASP A 38 -14.25 -3.45 -6.81
N GLU A 39 -14.60 -3.89 -8.02
CA GLU A 39 -15.94 -3.68 -8.59
C GLU A 39 -17.04 -4.36 -7.77
N LYS A 40 -16.71 -5.41 -7.02
CA LYS A 40 -17.63 -6.12 -6.15
C LYS A 40 -17.76 -5.51 -4.77
N GLY A 41 -17.00 -4.44 -4.49
CA GLY A 41 -16.99 -3.78 -3.20
C GLY A 41 -16.09 -4.46 -2.17
N GLN A 42 -15.25 -5.40 -2.59
CA GLN A 42 -14.28 -6.03 -1.71
C GLN A 42 -13.02 -5.19 -1.64
N LEU A 43 -12.41 -5.17 -0.46
CA LEU A 43 -11.18 -4.43 -0.24
C LEU A 43 -10.03 -5.06 -1.03
N LYS A 44 -9.44 -4.29 -1.93
CA LYS A 44 -8.27 -4.72 -2.73
C LYS A 44 -6.98 -4.44 -2.01
N PHE A 45 -6.82 -3.21 -1.56
CA PHE A 45 -5.67 -2.81 -0.77
C PHE A 45 -6.05 -1.65 0.14
N GLU A 46 -5.24 -1.46 1.16
CA GLU A 46 -5.38 -0.36 2.09
C GLU A 46 -4.00 0.21 2.37
N ILE A 47 -3.87 1.52 2.28
CA ILE A 47 -2.65 2.22 2.65
C ILE A 47 -2.92 2.93 3.98
N THR A 48 -2.05 2.69 4.96
CA THR A 48 -2.10 3.39 6.23
C THR A 48 -0.76 4.04 6.51
N GLY A 49 -0.77 5.06 7.34
CA GLY A 49 0.44 5.74 7.77
C GLY A 49 0.19 6.48 9.07
N ASP A 50 1.26 6.75 9.81
CA ASP A 50 1.17 7.51 11.06
C ASP A 50 0.88 8.97 10.78
N GLU A 51 1.52 9.52 9.75
CA GLU A 51 1.34 10.90 9.33
C GLU A 51 1.33 10.98 7.81
N ALA A 52 0.55 11.92 7.29
CA ALA A 52 0.53 12.23 5.87
C ALA A 52 0.57 13.74 5.67
N GLN A 53 1.36 14.18 4.70
CA GLN A 53 1.49 15.59 4.36
C GLN A 53 1.24 15.77 2.86
N VAL A 54 0.25 16.57 2.53
CA VAL A 54 -0.05 16.88 1.13
C VAL A 54 0.92 17.94 0.66
N GLN A 55 1.67 17.62 -0.39
CA GLN A 55 2.64 18.54 -0.97
C GLN A 55 1.96 19.47 -1.99
N PRO A 56 2.59 20.61 -2.33
CA PRO A 56 2.05 21.49 -3.36
C PRO A 56 1.81 20.82 -4.70
N SER A 57 2.59 19.78 -5.01
CA SER A 57 2.44 18.98 -6.23
C SER A 57 1.16 18.11 -6.23
N GLY A 58 0.51 17.96 -5.06
CA GLY A 58 -0.62 17.04 -4.88
C GLY A 58 -0.20 15.64 -4.44
N LEU A 59 1.08 15.34 -4.43
CA LEU A 59 1.59 14.08 -3.89
C LEU A 59 1.44 14.08 -2.37
N ILE A 60 1.28 12.90 -1.80
CA ILE A 60 1.12 12.73 -0.36
C ILE A 60 2.36 12.05 0.18
N GLN A 61 3.09 12.74 1.07
CA GLN A 61 4.21 12.15 1.77
C GLN A 61 3.69 11.44 3.02
N ILE A 62 3.97 10.15 3.14
CA ILE A 62 3.44 9.32 4.21
C ILE A 62 4.61 8.80 5.05
N LYS A 63 4.51 8.97 6.36
CA LYS A 63 5.46 8.40 7.31
C LYS A 63 4.94 7.07 7.84
N ASN A 64 5.82 6.12 7.96
CA ASN A 64 5.51 4.76 8.44
C ASN A 64 4.35 4.17 7.67
N LEU A 65 4.52 4.14 6.35
CA LEU A 65 3.54 3.59 5.43
C LEU A 65 3.45 2.08 5.61
N LYS A 66 2.22 1.59 5.62
CA LYS A 66 1.91 0.18 5.48
C LYS A 66 0.87 0.01 4.39
N MET A 67 1.19 -0.79 3.39
CA MET A 67 0.22 -1.18 2.36
C MET A 67 -0.16 -2.63 2.61
N THR A 68 -1.44 -2.90 2.72
CA THR A 68 -1.96 -4.25 2.89
C THR A 68 -2.78 -4.62 1.66
N PHE A 69 -2.42 -5.71 1.03
CA PHE A 69 -3.12 -6.23 -0.14
C PHE A 69 -3.95 -7.44 0.26
N TYR A 70 -5.17 -7.48 -0.27
CA TYR A 70 -6.14 -8.51 0.06
C TYR A 70 -6.52 -9.32 -1.17
N GLU A 71 -6.78 -10.58 -0.96
CA GLU A 71 -7.34 -11.47 -1.97
C GLU A 71 -8.42 -12.31 -1.30
N GLN A 72 -9.63 -12.22 -1.81
CA GLN A 72 -10.79 -12.91 -1.25
C GLN A 72 -10.98 -12.68 0.26
N GLY A 73 -10.81 -11.42 0.69
CA GLY A 73 -10.98 -11.02 2.08
C GLY A 73 -9.81 -11.39 3.01
N LYS A 74 -8.78 -12.01 2.48
CA LYS A 74 -7.59 -12.40 3.27
C LYS A 74 -6.40 -11.55 2.91
N VAL A 75 -5.56 -11.27 3.91
CA VAL A 75 -4.31 -10.55 3.67
C VAL A 75 -3.39 -11.44 2.84
N MET A 76 -3.02 -10.93 1.67
CA MET A 76 -2.12 -11.61 0.76
C MET A 76 -0.68 -11.14 0.95
N MET A 77 -0.49 -9.84 1.13
CA MET A 77 0.83 -9.23 1.18
C MET A 77 0.77 -7.93 1.98
N GLN A 78 1.84 -7.64 2.70
CA GLN A 78 2.01 -6.35 3.38
C GLN A 78 3.35 -5.75 2.99
N VAL A 79 3.33 -4.44 2.75
CA VAL A 79 4.53 -3.65 2.44
C VAL A 79 4.65 -2.57 3.49
N SER A 80 5.84 -2.39 4.02
CA SER A 80 6.11 -1.32 4.98
C SER A 80 7.38 -0.58 4.62
N THR A 81 7.37 0.72 4.85
CA THR A 81 8.52 1.59 4.61
C THR A 81 8.40 2.84 5.49
N PRO A 82 9.53 3.40 5.99
CA PRO A 82 9.48 4.59 6.83
C PRO A 82 8.92 5.83 6.14
N GLN A 83 9.18 5.99 4.83
CA GLN A 83 8.73 7.16 4.08
C GLN A 83 8.32 6.76 2.67
N CYS A 84 7.25 7.36 2.18
CA CYS A 84 6.74 7.06 0.86
C CYS A 84 6.02 8.28 0.29
N LEU A 85 6.11 8.45 -1.03
CA LEU A 85 5.28 9.41 -1.77
C LEU A 85 4.18 8.63 -2.48
N PHE A 86 2.95 8.99 -2.22
CA PHE A 86 1.77 8.38 -2.81
C PHE A 86 1.07 9.36 -3.73
N ASP A 87 0.77 8.90 -4.95
CA ASP A 87 -0.02 9.64 -5.92
C ASP A 87 -1.41 9.00 -5.98
N ARG A 88 -2.40 9.68 -5.41
CA ARG A 88 -3.77 9.17 -5.35
C ARG A 88 -4.48 9.18 -6.71
N VAL A 89 -4.06 10.06 -7.60
CA VAL A 89 -4.66 10.15 -8.95
C VAL A 89 -4.19 9.00 -9.82
N LYS A 90 -2.88 8.78 -9.84
CA LYS A 90 -2.29 7.67 -10.60
C LYS A 90 -2.36 6.35 -9.84
N ARG A 91 -2.70 6.38 -8.57
CA ARG A 91 -2.70 5.22 -7.68
C ARG A 91 -1.35 4.51 -7.73
N SER A 92 -0.32 5.27 -7.44
CA SER A 92 1.05 4.80 -7.47
C SER A 92 1.80 5.27 -6.23
N ALA A 93 2.84 4.54 -5.86
CA ALA A 93 3.66 4.87 -4.71
C ALA A 93 5.12 4.69 -5.05
N VAL A 94 5.96 5.55 -4.48
CA VAL A 94 7.40 5.48 -4.67
C VAL A 94 8.09 5.79 -3.34
N SER A 95 9.15 5.06 -3.05
CA SER A 95 9.97 5.28 -1.86
C SER A 95 11.43 5.11 -2.21
N THR A 96 12.28 5.91 -1.56
CA THR A 96 13.73 5.76 -1.59
C THR A 96 14.27 5.17 -0.28
N SER A 97 13.37 4.92 0.67
CA SER A 97 13.70 4.35 1.98
C SER A 97 13.75 2.83 1.96
N ASP A 98 14.14 2.25 3.08
CA ASP A 98 14.10 0.80 3.23
C ASP A 98 12.67 0.30 3.08
N VAL A 99 12.51 -0.86 2.48
CA VAL A 99 11.22 -1.47 2.26
C VAL A 99 11.24 -2.92 2.74
N CYS A 100 10.14 -3.34 3.35
CA CYS A 100 9.91 -4.72 3.73
C CYS A 100 8.60 -5.20 3.12
N VAL A 101 8.66 -6.30 2.40
CA VAL A 101 7.47 -6.94 1.80
C VAL A 101 7.31 -8.31 2.44
N ALA A 102 6.20 -8.52 3.12
CA ALA A 102 5.89 -9.78 3.77
C ALA A 102 4.73 -10.47 3.06
N ARG A 103 4.93 -11.71 2.68
CA ARG A 103 3.93 -12.53 2.02
C ARG A 103 4.05 -13.95 2.52
N LYS A 104 3.01 -14.45 3.24
CA LYS A 104 3.02 -15.80 3.84
C LYS A 104 4.37 -16.14 4.47
N GLU A 105 5.12 -16.98 3.81
CA GLU A 105 6.39 -17.53 4.31
C GLU A 105 7.60 -16.81 3.73
N ILE A 106 7.39 -15.78 2.93
CA ILE A 106 8.45 -15.04 2.25
C ILE A 106 8.48 -13.62 2.76
N GLU A 107 9.68 -13.14 3.10
CA GLU A 107 9.92 -11.75 3.39
C GLU A 107 10.98 -11.23 2.43
N LEU A 108 10.65 -10.13 1.76
CA LEU A 108 11.58 -9.42 0.89
C LEU A 108 11.94 -8.12 1.57
N THR A 109 13.22 -7.80 1.62
CA THR A 109 13.69 -6.49 2.07
C THR A 109 14.53 -5.87 0.96
N GLY A 110 14.59 -4.56 0.96
CA GLY A 110 15.40 -3.83 -0.01
C GLY A 110 15.40 -2.35 0.28
N ARG A 111 15.92 -1.59 -0.65
CA ARG A 111 15.97 -0.14 -0.55
C ARG A 111 15.33 0.49 -1.76
N GLY A 112 14.29 1.25 -1.49
CA GLY A 112 13.49 1.88 -2.52
C GLY A 112 12.52 0.92 -3.20
N PHE A 113 11.35 1.45 -3.55
CA PHE A 113 10.40 0.69 -4.35
C PHE A 113 9.54 1.61 -5.19
N THR A 114 8.95 1.06 -6.23
CA THR A 114 7.89 1.66 -7.00
C THR A 114 6.73 0.69 -7.08
N TRP A 115 5.53 1.23 -7.02
CA TRP A 115 4.31 0.44 -7.14
C TRP A 115 3.28 1.20 -7.97
N ASN A 116 2.53 0.48 -8.78
CA ASN A 116 1.46 1.04 -9.58
C ASN A 116 0.25 0.11 -9.52
N ALA A 117 -0.90 0.64 -9.11
CA ALA A 117 -2.12 -0.15 -8.97
C ALA A 117 -2.68 -0.60 -10.32
N GLN A 118 -2.42 0.15 -11.39
CA GLN A 118 -2.94 -0.14 -12.72
C GLN A 118 -2.42 -1.47 -13.27
N ASP A 119 -1.10 -1.69 -13.18
CA ASP A 119 -0.49 -2.94 -13.64
C ASP A 119 -0.21 -3.92 -12.48
N GLY A 120 -0.47 -3.49 -11.25
CA GLY A 120 -0.28 -4.32 -10.06
C GLY A 120 1.17 -4.70 -9.79
N ARG A 121 2.12 -4.00 -10.38
CA ARG A 121 3.54 -4.32 -10.27
C ARG A 121 4.20 -3.53 -9.16
N MET A 122 5.05 -4.23 -8.44
CA MET A 122 5.94 -3.64 -7.46
C MET A 122 7.38 -3.97 -7.83
N HIS A 123 8.23 -2.95 -7.80
CA HIS A 123 9.64 -3.09 -8.12
C HIS A 123 10.48 -2.59 -6.95
N ILE A 124 11.36 -3.45 -6.43
CA ILE A 124 12.33 -3.08 -5.39
C ILE A 124 13.60 -2.65 -6.09
N VAL A 125 14.08 -1.45 -5.77
CA VAL A 125 15.13 -0.77 -6.55
C VAL A 125 16.48 -1.40 -6.34
N SER A 126 16.88 -1.65 -5.08
CA SER A 126 18.24 -2.15 -4.79
C SER A 126 18.29 -2.92 -3.47
N ASN A 127 19.41 -3.58 -3.24
CA ASN A 127 19.71 -4.32 -2.01
C ASN A 127 18.65 -5.37 -1.64
N THR A 128 18.09 -6.02 -2.65
CA THR A 128 17.03 -6.98 -2.45
C THR A 128 17.54 -8.25 -1.75
N ARG A 129 16.88 -8.61 -0.64
CA ARG A 129 17.15 -9.82 0.11
C ARG A 129 15.86 -10.59 0.30
N VAL A 130 15.90 -11.88 0.12
CA VAL A 130 14.76 -12.77 0.32
C VAL A 130 15.03 -13.65 1.53
N VAL A 131 14.07 -13.68 2.46
CA VAL A 131 14.11 -14.57 3.63
C VAL A 131 12.88 -15.46 3.58
N LEU A 132 13.09 -16.77 3.68
CA LEU A 132 12.01 -17.74 3.76
C LEU A 132 11.73 -18.04 5.22
N ARG A 133 10.46 -17.91 5.62
CA ARG A 133 10.01 -18.12 6.99
C ARG A 133 9.06 -19.30 7.07
N ASN A 134 9.03 -19.93 8.23
CA ASN A 134 8.04 -20.98 8.56
C ASN A 134 8.00 -22.12 7.58
N LEU A 135 9.07 -22.32 6.82
CA LEU A 135 9.20 -23.50 6.01
C LEU A 135 9.51 -24.67 6.93
N ASN A 136 8.91 -25.82 6.64
CA ASN A 136 9.30 -27.03 7.29
C ASN A 136 10.77 -27.32 6.93
N ALA A 137 11.55 -27.77 7.92
CA ALA A 137 13.00 -27.96 7.76
C ALA A 137 13.35 -28.86 6.57
N LYS A 138 12.53 -29.85 6.29
CA LYS A 138 12.69 -30.76 5.17
C LYS A 138 12.57 -30.01 3.83
N SER A 139 11.56 -29.17 3.70
CA SER A 139 11.36 -28.36 2.49
C SER A 139 12.49 -27.35 2.29
N ALA A 140 12.97 -26.76 3.37
CA ALA A 140 14.08 -25.83 3.31
C ALA A 140 15.37 -26.49 2.82
N VAL A 141 15.65 -27.71 3.28
CA VAL A 141 16.82 -28.48 2.85
C VAL A 141 16.71 -28.87 1.37
N GLU A 142 15.55 -29.28 0.93
CA GLU A 142 15.31 -29.59 -0.48
C GLU A 142 15.44 -28.36 -1.37
N GLY A 143 14.97 -27.23 -0.92
CA GLY A 143 15.10 -25.98 -1.64
C GLY A 143 16.52 -25.45 -1.75
N ALA A 144 17.41 -25.82 -0.84
CA ALA A 144 18.81 -25.42 -0.84
C ALA A 144 19.68 -26.25 -1.80
N ARG A 145 19.17 -27.34 -2.33
CA ARG A 145 19.84 -28.20 -3.30
C ARG A 145 19.43 -27.85 -4.71
#